data_1514701c76383f25db9492ed27feea6a
#
_entry.id   1514701c76383f25db9492ed27feea6a
#
_cell.length_a   1.000
_cell.length_b   1.000
_cell.length_c   1.000
_cell.angle_alpha   90.00
_cell.angle_beta   90.00
_cell.angle_gamma   90.00
#
_symmetry.space_group_name_H-M   'P 1'
#
loop_
_entity.id
_entity.type
_entity.pdbx_description
1 polymer ?
#
loop_
_entity_poly.entity_id
_entity_poly.type
_entity_poly.pdbx_seq_one_letter_code
_entity_poly.pdbx_strand_id
1 'polypeptide(L)'
;YLISILVASFILSGCNSTPEEEITIEMIEKDIYDQAQSRLKSGNYALAIVSLETLERQFPFGKYAEQAQSELIFAYYKNSSYDAAISAADRFISLHPRHPNTPYAFYLKGLARFTDDQSFFGDLPLLGDMTHKRDLSKAKESFDDLSEFLTRYPESEYAGNAKQRMIFLRNLIARQEIYVAEYYIERKALSLIHI
;
A
#
# COMPACT_ATOMS: atom_id res chain seq x y z
N TYR A 1 27.77 28.36 -66.92
CA TYR A 1 28.64 27.80 -65.82
C TYR A 1 28.25 28.27 -64.42
N LEU A 2 27.91 29.53 -64.20
CA LEU A 2 27.49 30.10 -62.88
C LEU A 2 26.18 29.47 -62.35
N ILE A 3 25.20 29.22 -63.21
CA ILE A 3 23.91 28.58 -62.85
C ILE A 3 24.11 27.11 -62.48
N SER A 4 25.06 26.40 -63.15
CA SER A 4 25.37 25.02 -62.88
C SER A 4 26.03 24.81 -61.50
N ILE A 5 26.83 25.77 -61.04
CA ILE A 5 27.46 25.77 -59.72
C ILE A 5 26.43 26.08 -58.61
N LEU A 6 25.46 26.93 -58.88
CA LEU A 6 24.42 27.29 -57.93
C LEU A 6 23.41 26.13 -57.68
N VAL A 7 23.11 25.36 -58.73
CA VAL A 7 22.27 24.17 -58.63
C VAL A 7 23.01 23.04 -57.91
N ALA A 8 24.31 22.86 -58.15
CA ALA A 8 25.12 21.87 -57.42
C ALA A 8 25.26 22.15 -55.92
N SER A 9 25.25 23.42 -55.50
CA SER A 9 25.31 23.81 -54.09
C SER A 9 24.01 23.55 -53.33
N PHE A 10 22.87 23.43 -54.01
CA PHE A 10 21.56 23.17 -53.37
C PHE A 10 21.31 21.67 -53.10
N ILE A 11 22.04 20.78 -53.71
CA ILE A 11 21.87 19.31 -53.54
C ILE A 11 22.68 18.78 -52.34
N LEU A 12 23.58 19.59 -51.75
CA LEU A 12 24.41 19.21 -50.61
C LEU A 12 23.80 19.58 -49.26
N SER A 13 22.55 20.10 -49.21
CA SER A 13 21.77 20.20 -47.99
C SER A 13 21.27 18.80 -47.60
N GLY A 14 22.22 17.92 -47.28
CA GLY A 14 21.94 16.57 -46.81
C GLY A 14 21.13 16.66 -45.51
N CYS A 15 20.11 15.84 -45.44
CA CYS A 15 19.33 15.57 -44.26
C CYS A 15 20.23 15.43 -43.03
N ASN A 16 20.17 16.43 -42.16
CA ASN A 16 20.67 16.28 -40.81
C ASN A 16 19.67 15.38 -40.07
N SER A 17 19.78 14.05 -40.27
CA SER A 17 19.06 13.08 -39.47
C SER A 17 19.64 13.22 -38.06
N THR A 18 18.95 13.94 -37.18
CA THR A 18 19.09 13.72 -35.75
C THR A 18 18.94 12.22 -35.54
N PRO A 19 19.88 11.56 -34.85
CA PRO A 19 19.67 10.16 -34.51
C PRO A 19 18.37 10.10 -33.73
N GLU A 20 17.33 9.45 -34.26
CA GLU A 20 16.19 9.01 -33.50
C GLU A 20 16.79 8.12 -32.41
N GLU A 21 16.78 8.62 -31.16
CA GLU A 21 17.10 7.79 -30.00
C GLU A 21 16.13 6.59 -30.07
N GLU A 22 16.66 5.42 -30.32
CA GLU A 22 15.89 4.20 -30.40
C GLU A 22 15.29 3.96 -28.99
N ILE A 23 13.98 4.24 -28.83
CA ILE A 23 13.27 4.10 -27.56
C ILE A 23 13.30 2.61 -27.20
N THR A 24 14.12 2.26 -26.23
CA THR A 24 14.23 0.90 -25.74
C THR A 24 13.08 0.58 -24.75
N ILE A 25 12.74 -0.71 -24.63
CA ILE A 25 11.75 -1.19 -23.65
C ILE A 25 12.13 -0.74 -22.25
N GLU A 26 13.44 -0.74 -21.92
CA GLU A 26 13.94 -0.30 -20.63
C GLU A 26 13.69 1.20 -20.37
N MET A 27 13.76 2.05 -21.40
CA MET A 27 13.43 3.48 -21.29
C MET A 27 11.94 3.68 -20.99
N ILE A 28 11.07 2.92 -21.64
CA ILE A 28 9.62 3.00 -21.42
C ILE A 28 9.27 2.56 -19.98
N GLU A 29 9.85 1.44 -19.52
CA GLU A 29 9.65 0.95 -18.16
C GLU A 29 10.09 2.01 -17.12
N LYS A 30 11.28 2.57 -17.34
CA LYS A 30 11.83 3.62 -16.48
C LYS A 30 10.94 4.86 -16.44
N ASP A 31 10.43 5.32 -17.57
CA ASP A 31 9.57 6.51 -17.65
C ASP A 31 8.27 6.32 -16.85
N ILE A 32 7.64 5.14 -16.96
CA ILE A 32 6.45 4.81 -16.18
C ILE A 32 6.78 4.79 -14.70
N TYR A 33 7.93 4.22 -14.32
CA TYR A 33 8.36 4.18 -12.92
C TYR A 33 8.67 5.57 -12.37
N ASP A 34 9.41 6.42 -13.10
CA ASP A 34 9.72 7.79 -12.71
C ASP A 34 8.44 8.63 -12.56
N GLN A 35 7.45 8.42 -13.43
CA GLN A 35 6.15 9.05 -13.31
C GLN A 35 5.42 8.60 -12.03
N ALA A 36 5.46 7.30 -11.70
CA ALA A 36 4.89 6.78 -10.46
C ALA A 36 5.56 7.41 -9.23
N GLN A 37 6.91 7.50 -9.22
CA GLN A 37 7.68 8.13 -8.16
C GLN A 37 7.31 9.61 -7.95
N SER A 38 7.17 10.36 -9.05
CA SER A 38 6.75 11.75 -9.00
C SER A 38 5.37 11.92 -8.35
N ARG A 39 4.44 11.02 -8.70
CA ARG A 39 3.07 11.01 -8.16
C ARG A 39 3.03 10.61 -6.69
N LEU A 40 3.84 9.63 -6.27
CA LEU A 40 4.00 9.24 -4.86
C LEU A 40 4.54 10.40 -4.02
N LYS A 41 5.60 11.08 -4.50
CA LYS A 41 6.21 12.23 -3.83
C LYS A 41 5.26 13.42 -3.71
N SER A 42 4.41 13.65 -4.70
CA SER A 42 3.40 14.71 -4.67
C SER A 42 2.15 14.35 -3.85
N GLY A 43 2.06 13.13 -3.31
CA GLY A 43 0.89 12.64 -2.57
C GLY A 43 -0.32 12.31 -3.46
N ASN A 44 -0.14 12.27 -4.78
CA ASN A 44 -1.21 11.88 -5.69
C ASN A 44 -1.27 10.36 -5.84
N TYR A 45 -1.73 9.70 -4.76
CA TYR A 45 -1.74 8.24 -4.66
C TYR A 45 -2.63 7.58 -5.70
N ALA A 46 -3.77 8.18 -6.04
CA ALA A 46 -4.67 7.63 -7.07
C ALA A 46 -3.98 7.51 -8.44
N LEU A 47 -3.27 8.55 -8.89
CA LEU A 47 -2.53 8.48 -10.14
C LEU A 47 -1.25 7.63 -10.02
N ALA A 48 -0.63 7.58 -8.83
CA ALA A 48 0.51 6.69 -8.59
C ALA A 48 0.10 5.22 -8.77
N ILE A 49 -1.06 4.82 -8.23
CA ILE A 49 -1.62 3.48 -8.40
C ILE A 49 -1.75 3.14 -9.89
N VAL A 50 -2.35 4.03 -10.69
CA VAL A 50 -2.51 3.80 -12.14
C VAL A 50 -1.16 3.55 -12.83
N SER A 51 -0.11 4.31 -12.47
CA SER A 51 1.23 4.10 -13.05
C SER A 51 1.84 2.79 -12.62
N LEU A 52 1.77 2.46 -11.32
CA LEU A 52 2.35 1.23 -10.76
C LEU A 52 1.65 -0.02 -11.29
N GLU A 53 0.31 -0.01 -11.39
CA GLU A 53 -0.47 -1.09 -12.01
C GLU A 53 -0.15 -1.25 -13.50
N THR A 54 0.06 -0.13 -14.20
CA THR A 54 0.45 -0.16 -15.62
C THR A 54 1.83 -0.81 -15.77
N LEU A 55 2.77 -0.45 -14.91
CA LEU A 55 4.11 -1.03 -14.90
C LEU A 55 4.04 -2.54 -14.61
N GLU A 56 3.31 -2.95 -13.58
CA GLU A 56 3.14 -4.37 -13.23
C GLU A 56 2.52 -5.18 -14.38
N ARG A 57 1.54 -4.62 -15.09
CA ARG A 57 0.86 -5.28 -16.20
C ARG A 57 1.73 -5.38 -17.44
N GLN A 58 2.50 -4.32 -17.77
CA GLN A 58 3.30 -4.26 -19.00
C GLN A 58 4.67 -4.89 -18.83
N PHE A 59 5.27 -4.79 -17.64
CA PHE A 59 6.62 -5.23 -17.32
C PHE A 59 6.67 -6.09 -16.06
N PRO A 60 5.96 -7.24 -16.02
CA PRO A 60 5.82 -8.06 -14.80
C PRO A 60 7.15 -8.64 -14.29
N PHE A 61 8.15 -8.72 -15.16
CA PHE A 61 9.50 -9.21 -14.85
C PHE A 61 10.56 -8.13 -15.14
N GLY A 62 10.17 -6.88 -15.23
CA GLY A 62 11.05 -5.76 -15.49
C GLY A 62 11.92 -5.43 -14.26
N LYS A 63 12.88 -4.55 -14.51
CA LYS A 63 13.84 -4.10 -13.49
C LYS A 63 13.18 -3.44 -12.28
N TYR A 64 12.05 -2.77 -12.49
CA TYR A 64 11.32 -2.04 -11.45
C TYR A 64 10.11 -2.81 -10.91
N ALA A 65 9.83 -4.03 -11.42
CA ALA A 65 8.61 -4.78 -11.10
C ALA A 65 8.44 -5.04 -9.59
N GLU A 66 9.45 -5.59 -8.92
CA GLU A 66 9.40 -5.91 -7.48
C GLU A 66 9.24 -4.64 -6.64
N GLN A 67 9.96 -3.57 -7.00
CA GLN A 67 9.87 -2.31 -6.30
C GLN A 67 8.48 -1.68 -6.48
N ALA A 68 7.94 -1.69 -7.71
CA ALA A 68 6.61 -1.17 -8.01
C ALA A 68 5.51 -1.92 -7.25
N GLN A 69 5.61 -3.26 -7.15
CA GLN A 69 4.67 -4.08 -6.37
C GLN A 69 4.71 -3.71 -4.88
N SER A 70 5.90 -3.48 -4.32
CA SER A 70 6.05 -3.04 -2.94
C SER A 70 5.44 -1.65 -2.71
N GLU A 71 5.69 -0.70 -3.63
CA GLU A 71 5.17 0.67 -3.55
C GLU A 71 3.66 0.74 -3.79
N LEU A 72 3.10 -0.20 -4.54
CA LEU A 72 1.67 -0.31 -4.77
C LEU A 72 0.90 -0.58 -3.46
N ILE A 73 1.46 -1.38 -2.55
CA ILE A 73 0.89 -1.61 -1.21
C ILE A 73 0.75 -0.28 -0.46
N PHE A 74 1.82 0.52 -0.46
CA PHE A 74 1.82 1.83 0.18
C PHE A 74 0.84 2.80 -0.48
N ALA A 75 0.81 2.83 -1.81
CA ALA A 75 -0.07 3.72 -2.57
C ALA A 75 -1.55 3.41 -2.28
N TYR A 76 -1.95 2.12 -2.28
CA TYR A 76 -3.30 1.71 -1.90
C TYR A 76 -3.64 2.09 -0.46
N TYR A 77 -2.72 1.83 0.49
CA TYR A 77 -2.91 2.20 1.89
C TYR A 77 -3.15 3.71 2.06
N LYS A 78 -2.32 4.53 1.41
CA LYS A 78 -2.44 6.00 1.47
C LYS A 78 -3.67 6.55 0.74
N ASN A 79 -4.16 5.83 -0.27
CA ASN A 79 -5.39 6.14 -0.98
C ASN A 79 -6.65 5.64 -0.26
N SER A 80 -6.51 5.09 0.95
CA SER A 80 -7.61 4.46 1.72
C SER A 80 -8.28 3.27 1.02
N SER A 81 -7.60 2.66 0.07
CA SER A 81 -8.03 1.43 -0.64
C SER A 81 -7.50 0.20 0.14
N TYR A 82 -7.98 0.02 1.38
CA TYR A 82 -7.38 -0.92 2.33
C TYR A 82 -7.47 -2.39 1.89
N ASP A 83 -8.58 -2.83 1.33
CA ASP A 83 -8.72 -4.20 0.83
C ASP A 83 -7.75 -4.50 -0.32
N ALA A 84 -7.51 -3.51 -1.20
CA ALA A 84 -6.52 -3.62 -2.25
C ALA A 84 -5.09 -3.65 -1.68
N ALA A 85 -4.80 -2.85 -0.65
CA ALA A 85 -3.51 -2.86 0.05
C ALA A 85 -3.22 -4.23 0.68
N ILE A 86 -4.21 -4.83 1.37
CA ILE A 86 -4.09 -6.16 1.96
C ILE A 86 -3.82 -7.21 0.88
N SER A 87 -4.60 -7.21 -0.20
CA SER A 87 -4.44 -8.16 -1.30
C SER A 87 -3.09 -8.03 -2.00
N ALA A 88 -2.62 -6.80 -2.22
CA ALA A 88 -1.30 -6.53 -2.79
C ALA A 88 -0.17 -6.96 -1.85
N ALA A 89 -0.33 -6.75 -0.53
CA ALA A 89 0.64 -7.20 0.47
C ALA A 89 0.74 -8.74 0.52
N ASP A 90 -0.40 -9.44 0.57
CA ASP A 90 -0.41 -10.90 0.56
C ASP A 90 0.27 -11.48 -0.68
N ARG A 91 0.00 -10.90 -1.85
CA ARG A 91 0.65 -11.28 -3.10
C ARG A 91 2.15 -11.02 -3.06
N PHE A 92 2.58 -9.83 -2.64
CA PHE A 92 3.99 -9.48 -2.55
C PHE A 92 4.76 -10.40 -1.59
N ILE A 93 4.22 -10.67 -0.41
CA ILE A 93 4.80 -11.56 0.59
C ILE A 93 4.98 -12.98 0.03
N SER A 94 3.97 -13.46 -0.72
CA SER A 94 4.00 -14.79 -1.32
C SER A 94 5.02 -14.92 -2.45
N LEU A 95 5.13 -13.89 -3.30
CA LEU A 95 6.05 -13.88 -4.45
C LEU A 95 7.49 -13.57 -4.04
N HIS A 96 7.67 -12.70 -3.07
CA HIS A 96 8.97 -12.14 -2.67
C HIS A 96 9.26 -12.30 -1.18
N PRO A 97 9.26 -13.55 -0.62
CA PRO A 97 9.36 -13.77 0.83
C PRO A 97 10.70 -13.34 1.45
N ARG A 98 11.73 -13.10 0.63
CA ARG A 98 13.08 -12.67 1.07
C ARG A 98 13.43 -11.25 0.65
N HIS A 99 12.50 -10.52 0.05
CA HIS A 99 12.76 -9.15 -0.38
C HIS A 99 12.94 -8.22 0.83
N PRO A 100 13.83 -7.21 0.78
CA PRO A 100 14.05 -6.27 1.89
C PRO A 100 12.77 -5.56 2.38
N ASN A 101 11.82 -5.32 1.49
CA ASN A 101 10.54 -4.66 1.81
C ASN A 101 9.45 -5.63 2.32
N THR A 102 9.73 -6.94 2.44
CA THR A 102 8.74 -7.90 2.94
C THR A 102 8.29 -7.59 4.37
N PRO A 103 9.17 -7.19 5.32
CA PRO A 103 8.73 -6.74 6.64
C PRO A 103 7.77 -5.56 6.58
N TYR A 104 8.00 -4.61 5.67
CA TYR A 104 7.12 -3.46 5.45
C TYR A 104 5.75 -3.87 4.91
N ALA A 105 5.71 -4.85 4.00
CA ALA A 105 4.45 -5.39 3.47
C ALA A 105 3.60 -6.03 4.58
N PHE A 106 4.20 -6.86 5.46
CA PHE A 106 3.52 -7.42 6.65
C PHE A 106 2.97 -6.32 7.56
N TYR A 107 3.78 -5.31 7.83
CA TYR A 107 3.39 -4.19 8.69
C TYR A 107 2.21 -3.41 8.10
N LEU A 108 2.27 -3.02 6.82
CA LEU A 108 1.18 -2.30 6.14
C LEU A 108 -0.10 -3.13 6.06
N LYS A 109 -0.01 -4.44 5.84
CA LYS A 109 -1.15 -5.35 5.87
C LYS A 109 -1.88 -5.26 7.21
N GLY A 110 -1.15 -5.41 8.32
CA GLY A 110 -1.72 -5.29 9.66
C GLY A 110 -2.35 -3.93 9.93
N LEU A 111 -1.74 -2.84 9.46
CA LEU A 111 -2.33 -1.50 9.58
C LEU A 111 -3.61 -1.37 8.75
N ALA A 112 -3.61 -1.83 7.49
CA ALA A 112 -4.72 -1.68 6.56
C ALA A 112 -6.00 -2.37 7.08
N ARG A 113 -5.86 -3.52 7.76
CA ARG A 113 -7.02 -4.25 8.31
C ARG A 113 -7.85 -3.46 9.31
N PHE A 114 -7.26 -2.54 10.04
CA PHE A 114 -7.98 -1.81 11.09
C PHE A 114 -8.15 -0.32 10.81
N THR A 115 -7.54 0.24 9.77
CA THR A 115 -7.63 1.68 9.50
C THR A 115 -9.01 2.11 9.00
N ASP A 116 -9.73 1.21 8.34
CA ASP A 116 -11.04 1.44 7.76
C ASP A 116 -12.10 1.91 8.78
N ASP A 117 -11.92 1.54 10.05
CA ASP A 117 -12.93 1.79 11.10
C ASP A 117 -12.69 3.10 11.88
N GLN A 118 -11.53 3.72 11.77
CA GLN A 118 -11.18 4.90 12.57
C GLN A 118 -11.52 6.26 11.94
N SER A 119 -11.76 6.32 10.63
CA SER A 119 -11.73 7.59 9.92
C SER A 119 -12.97 8.44 10.09
N PHE A 120 -14.07 7.94 10.62
CA PHE A 120 -15.31 8.72 10.66
C PHE A 120 -15.76 9.18 12.04
N PHE A 121 -15.34 8.56 13.13
CA PHE A 121 -15.87 8.86 14.47
C PHE A 121 -14.82 8.94 15.61
N GLY A 122 -13.54 8.82 15.32
CA GLY A 122 -12.48 8.70 16.34
C GLY A 122 -12.26 9.93 17.23
N ASP A 123 -12.67 11.11 16.78
CA ASP A 123 -12.40 12.39 17.44
C ASP A 123 -13.65 13.17 17.88
N LEU A 124 -14.85 12.58 17.84
CA LEU A 124 -16.04 13.27 18.34
C LEU A 124 -16.36 12.86 19.79
N PRO A 125 -15.94 13.66 20.78
CA PRO A 125 -16.19 13.36 22.22
C PRO A 125 -17.66 13.30 22.59
N LEU A 126 -18.54 13.78 21.69
CA LEU A 126 -19.99 13.89 21.93
C LEU A 126 -20.78 12.62 21.55
N LEU A 127 -20.17 11.69 20.80
CA LEU A 127 -20.83 10.43 20.41
C LEU A 127 -20.43 9.26 21.31
N GLY A 128 -20.19 9.56 22.58
CA GLY A 128 -19.78 8.63 23.61
C GLY A 128 -20.13 7.17 23.32
N ASP A 129 -19.09 6.34 23.40
CA ASP A 129 -19.21 4.90 23.66
C ASP A 129 -19.98 4.02 22.64
N MET A 130 -20.04 4.44 21.37
CA MET A 130 -20.60 3.60 20.31
C MET A 130 -19.65 2.48 19.82
N THR A 131 -18.42 2.47 20.30
CA THR A 131 -17.41 1.46 19.98
C THR A 131 -17.80 0.06 20.43
N HIS A 132 -18.65 -0.06 21.46
CA HIS A 132 -19.09 -1.35 22.02
C HIS A 132 -20.08 -2.13 21.14
N LYS A 133 -20.68 -1.50 20.15
CA LYS A 133 -21.68 -2.12 19.26
C LYS A 133 -21.09 -2.56 17.92
N ARG A 134 -19.79 -2.34 17.70
CA ARG A 134 -19.13 -2.64 16.44
C ARG A 134 -18.59 -4.06 16.40
N ASP A 135 -18.61 -4.63 15.21
CA ASP A 135 -17.88 -5.85 14.92
C ASP A 135 -16.36 -5.56 14.97
N LEU A 136 -15.69 -6.20 15.91
CA LEU A 136 -14.23 -6.09 16.07
C LEU A 136 -13.46 -7.20 15.35
N SER A 137 -14.06 -7.90 14.39
CA SER A 137 -13.36 -8.94 13.61
C SER A 137 -12.11 -8.38 12.94
N LYS A 138 -12.22 -7.22 12.30
CA LYS A 138 -11.07 -6.52 11.68
C LYS A 138 -9.98 -6.13 12.69
N ALA A 139 -10.36 -5.77 13.92
CA ALA A 139 -9.39 -5.46 14.98
C ALA A 139 -8.63 -6.73 15.42
N LYS A 140 -9.33 -7.87 15.55
CA LYS A 140 -8.71 -9.16 15.85
C LYS A 140 -7.77 -9.61 14.72
N GLU A 141 -8.22 -9.54 13.47
CA GLU A 141 -7.39 -9.86 12.31
C GLU A 141 -6.15 -8.96 12.20
N SER A 142 -6.28 -7.65 12.45
CA SER A 142 -5.15 -6.73 12.52
C SER A 142 -4.16 -7.08 13.62
N PHE A 143 -4.67 -7.48 14.79
CA PHE A 143 -3.85 -7.94 15.90
C PHE A 143 -3.05 -9.19 15.52
N ASP A 144 -3.68 -10.15 14.85
CA ASP A 144 -3.04 -11.39 14.39
C ASP A 144 -1.96 -11.10 13.33
N ASP A 145 -2.26 -10.27 12.32
CA ASP A 145 -1.28 -9.87 11.29
C ASP A 145 -0.06 -9.16 11.90
N LEU A 146 -0.28 -8.22 12.85
CA LEU A 146 0.81 -7.53 13.55
C LEU A 146 1.59 -8.44 14.49
N SER A 147 0.93 -9.45 15.09
CA SER A 147 1.59 -10.48 15.91
C SER A 147 2.50 -11.36 15.05
N GLU A 148 2.03 -11.78 13.88
CA GLU A 148 2.84 -12.52 12.91
C GLU A 148 4.04 -11.68 12.46
N PHE A 149 3.82 -10.40 12.13
CA PHE A 149 4.89 -9.48 11.77
C PHE A 149 5.98 -9.41 12.86
N LEU A 150 5.60 -9.18 14.12
CA LEU A 150 6.56 -9.07 15.23
C LEU A 150 7.29 -10.38 15.54
N THR A 151 6.64 -11.51 15.28
CA THR A 151 7.26 -12.83 15.45
C THR A 151 8.34 -13.09 14.39
N ARG A 152 8.07 -12.68 13.14
CA ARG A 152 8.99 -12.89 12.02
C ARG A 152 10.10 -11.84 11.95
N TYR A 153 9.78 -10.59 12.33
CA TYR A 153 10.67 -9.42 12.14
C TYR A 153 10.76 -8.55 13.40
N PRO A 154 11.21 -9.10 14.55
CA PRO A 154 11.23 -8.39 15.83
C PRO A 154 12.16 -7.16 15.83
N GLU A 155 13.19 -7.16 14.97
CA GLU A 155 14.20 -6.10 14.84
C GLU A 155 13.88 -5.09 13.72
N SER A 156 12.71 -5.20 13.09
CA SER A 156 12.31 -4.24 12.05
C SER A 156 12.13 -2.84 12.66
N GLU A 157 12.45 -1.82 11.88
CA GLU A 157 12.20 -0.40 12.24
C GLU A 157 10.73 -0.12 12.58
N TYR A 158 9.78 -0.91 12.02
CA TYR A 158 8.34 -0.80 12.27
C TYR A 158 7.89 -1.52 13.54
N ALA A 159 8.74 -2.34 14.18
CA ALA A 159 8.36 -3.17 15.32
C ALA A 159 7.88 -2.36 16.53
N GLY A 160 8.49 -1.21 16.79
CA GLY A 160 8.06 -0.29 17.87
C GLY A 160 6.63 0.22 17.67
N ASN A 161 6.31 0.66 16.45
CA ASN A 161 4.96 1.14 16.11
C ASN A 161 3.94 0.00 16.14
N ALA A 162 4.27 -1.16 15.60
CA ALA A 162 3.41 -2.35 15.62
C ALA A 162 3.05 -2.77 17.06
N LYS A 163 4.00 -2.76 17.99
CA LYS A 163 3.76 -3.06 19.42
C LYS A 163 2.77 -2.07 20.04
N GLN A 164 2.93 -0.78 19.79
CA GLN A 164 1.98 0.24 20.27
C GLN A 164 0.58 0.01 19.71
N ARG A 165 0.49 -0.29 18.42
CA ARG A 165 -0.79 -0.59 17.77
C ARG A 165 -1.45 -1.83 18.36
N MET A 166 -0.70 -2.89 18.61
CA MET A 166 -1.22 -4.10 19.25
C MET A 166 -1.74 -3.85 20.68
N ILE A 167 -1.08 -2.99 21.47
CA ILE A 167 -1.58 -2.60 22.81
C ILE A 167 -2.92 -1.91 22.66
N PHE A 168 -3.07 -1.00 21.71
CA PHE A 168 -4.33 -0.32 21.44
C PHE A 168 -5.43 -1.33 21.05
N LEU A 169 -5.17 -2.21 20.08
CA LEU A 169 -6.13 -3.22 19.61
C LEU A 169 -6.55 -4.17 20.74
N ARG A 170 -5.60 -4.65 21.53
CA ARG A 170 -5.88 -5.49 22.71
C ARG A 170 -6.82 -4.80 23.69
N ASN A 171 -6.56 -3.53 23.99
CA ASN A 171 -7.40 -2.78 24.92
C ASN A 171 -8.80 -2.53 24.35
N LEU A 172 -8.92 -2.32 23.04
CA LEU A 172 -10.19 -2.18 22.35
C LEU A 172 -11.01 -3.48 22.41
N ILE A 173 -10.40 -4.60 22.10
CA ILE A 173 -11.03 -5.93 22.15
C ILE A 173 -11.47 -6.24 23.59
N ALA A 174 -10.59 -6.01 24.58
CA ALA A 174 -10.92 -6.26 25.98
C ALA A 174 -12.11 -5.42 26.48
N ARG A 175 -12.21 -4.15 26.10
CA ARG A 175 -13.37 -3.31 26.44
C ARG A 175 -14.67 -3.88 25.87
N GLN A 176 -14.64 -4.35 24.64
CA GLN A 176 -15.80 -4.98 24.00
C GLN A 176 -16.24 -6.23 24.75
N GLU A 177 -15.32 -7.09 25.14
CA GLU A 177 -15.65 -8.32 25.89
C GLU A 177 -16.24 -7.98 27.29
N ILE A 178 -15.71 -6.96 27.96
CA ILE A 178 -16.26 -6.47 29.23
C ILE A 178 -17.69 -5.96 29.02
N TYR A 179 -17.92 -5.12 28.03
CA TYR A 179 -19.25 -4.59 27.72
C TYR A 179 -20.26 -5.70 27.45
N VAL A 180 -19.89 -6.71 26.69
CA VAL A 180 -20.74 -7.87 26.41
C VAL A 180 -21.04 -8.64 27.70
N ALA A 181 -20.05 -8.83 28.56
CA ALA A 181 -20.25 -9.49 29.85
C ALA A 181 -21.20 -8.71 30.75
N GLU A 182 -21.02 -7.38 30.90
CA GLU A 182 -21.89 -6.50 31.67
C GLU A 182 -23.34 -6.56 31.19
N TYR A 183 -23.54 -6.52 29.84
CA TYR A 183 -24.86 -6.63 29.25
C TYR A 183 -25.61 -7.92 29.66
N TYR A 184 -24.91 -9.07 29.69
CA TYR A 184 -25.53 -10.34 30.09
C TYR A 184 -25.71 -10.48 31.60
N ILE A 185 -24.83 -9.86 32.39
CA ILE A 185 -24.97 -9.80 33.86
C ILE A 185 -26.24 -9.01 34.24
N GLU A 186 -26.44 -7.82 33.65
CA GLU A 186 -27.62 -7.00 33.90
C GLU A 186 -28.94 -7.71 33.59
N ARG A 187 -28.91 -8.54 32.53
CA ARG A 187 -30.07 -9.35 32.12
C ARG A 187 -30.23 -10.67 32.84
N LYS A 188 -29.37 -10.97 33.84
CA LYS A 188 -29.34 -12.24 34.58
C LYS A 188 -29.18 -13.48 33.64
N ALA A 189 -28.61 -13.29 32.44
CA ALA A 189 -28.43 -14.32 31.43
C ALA A 189 -27.01 -14.90 31.46
N LEU A 190 -26.53 -15.23 32.68
CA LEU A 190 -25.12 -15.61 32.93
C LEU A 190 -24.65 -16.83 32.13
N SER A 191 -25.57 -17.72 31.74
CA SER A 191 -25.22 -18.89 30.90
C SER A 191 -24.71 -18.51 29.50
N LEU A 192 -24.97 -17.28 29.04
CA LEU A 192 -24.52 -16.80 27.72
C LEU A 192 -23.14 -16.15 27.74
N ILE A 193 -22.57 -15.90 28.93
CA ILE A 193 -21.23 -15.31 29.07
C ILE A 193 -20.14 -16.32 28.68
N HIS A 194 -20.44 -17.62 28.75
CA HIS A 194 -19.49 -18.70 28.42
C HIS A 194 -19.40 -19.04 26.93
N ILE A 195 -20.14 -18.36 26.09
CA ILE A 195 -20.05 -18.54 24.64
C ILE A 195 -18.97 -17.66 24.06
#